data_8c49df719dd5c413b03522f16498c207
#
_entry.id   8c49df719dd5c413b03522f16498c207
#
_cell.length_a   1.000
_cell.length_b   1.000
_cell.length_c   1.000
_cell.angle_alpha   90.00
_cell.angle_beta   90.00
_cell.angle_gamma   90.00
#
_symmetry.space_group_name_H-M   'P 1'
#
loop_
_entity.id
_entity.type
_entity.pdbx_description
1 polymer ?
#
loop_
_entity_poly.entity_id
_entity_poly.type
_entity_poly.pdbx_seq_one_letter_code
_entity_poly.pdbx_strand_id
1 'polypeptide(L)'
;MRMRGFQLFLKKENQIGKINKMPTDELIKKTLMSTKTIAMVGVSSIKKEISTNIKRRPSTIVMKYMQEFGYKVIPVNPFSVGEDVHGETIVGKLSDIKIPVDIVDVFRPSKETPEIAEQAVKVGAKVFWLQYGIQNDDAKKIVESKKIFYISNKCIKQEYQRLFLKVSPVFPALKNT
;
A
#
# COMPACT_ATOMS: atom_id res chain seq x y z
N MET A 1 18.48 -14.81 -4.54
CA MET A 1 17.97 -16.15 -4.16
C MET A 1 16.70 -16.15 -3.31
N ARG A 2 16.24 -15.03 -2.75
CA ARG A 2 15.00 -14.93 -1.90
C ARG A 2 13.67 -14.85 -2.67
N MET A 3 13.66 -14.60 -3.99
CA MET A 3 12.44 -14.38 -4.78
C MET A 3 11.63 -15.63 -5.10
N ARG A 4 12.25 -16.81 -5.18
CA ARG A 4 11.55 -18.06 -5.51
C ARG A 4 10.61 -18.56 -4.40
N GLY A 5 10.93 -18.26 -3.14
CA GLY A 5 10.13 -18.74 -2.00
C GLY A 5 8.76 -18.05 -1.86
N PHE A 6 8.68 -16.73 -2.14
CA PHE A 6 7.42 -15.98 -2.06
C PHE A 6 6.45 -16.35 -3.18
N GLN A 7 6.96 -16.46 -4.41
CA GLN A 7 6.15 -16.89 -5.57
C GLN A 7 5.70 -18.36 -5.45
N LEU A 8 6.52 -19.24 -4.90
CA LEU A 8 6.16 -20.63 -4.63
C LEU A 8 5.10 -20.75 -3.51
N PHE A 9 5.18 -19.89 -2.52
CA PHE A 9 4.20 -19.84 -1.44
C PHE A 9 2.84 -19.37 -1.96
N LEU A 10 2.78 -18.27 -2.72
CA LEU A 10 1.55 -17.83 -3.37
C LEU A 10 0.97 -18.88 -4.32
N LYS A 11 1.82 -19.68 -4.99
CA LYS A 11 1.37 -20.80 -5.83
C LYS A 11 0.71 -21.93 -5.02
N LYS A 12 1.20 -22.27 -3.84
CA LYS A 12 0.62 -23.33 -2.99
C LYS A 12 -0.74 -22.91 -2.42
N GLU A 13 -0.89 -21.67 -2.00
CA GLU A 13 -2.15 -21.13 -1.48
C GLU A 13 -3.23 -21.01 -2.57
N ASN A 14 -2.85 -20.69 -3.81
CA ASN A 14 -3.77 -20.62 -4.96
C ASN A 14 -4.30 -21.98 -5.46
N GLN A 15 -3.71 -23.10 -5.04
CA GLN A 15 -4.22 -24.44 -5.39
C GLN A 15 -5.31 -24.95 -4.44
N ILE A 16 -5.51 -24.30 -3.30
CA ILE A 16 -6.58 -24.64 -2.36
C ILE A 16 -7.80 -23.76 -2.66
N GLY A 17 -8.53 -24.16 -3.68
CA GLY A 17 -9.95 -23.79 -3.91
C GLY A 17 -10.31 -22.33 -3.99
N LYS A 18 -11.02 -21.95 -5.03
CA LYS A 18 -11.80 -20.73 -5.24
C LYS A 18 -12.71 -20.40 -4.04
N ILE A 19 -12.14 -19.90 -2.97
CA ILE A 19 -12.89 -19.26 -1.90
C ILE A 19 -12.41 -17.82 -1.85
N ASN A 20 -13.33 -16.87 -1.99
CA ASN A 20 -13.17 -15.43 -1.79
C ASN A 20 -12.70 -15.15 -0.35
N LYS A 21 -11.49 -15.57 0.02
CA LYS A 21 -10.95 -15.38 1.36
C LYS A 21 -10.22 -14.05 1.43
N MET A 22 -10.68 -13.21 2.34
CA MET A 22 -9.89 -12.07 2.84
C MET A 22 -8.49 -12.57 3.21
N PRO A 23 -7.43 -11.78 2.93
CA PRO A 23 -6.07 -12.17 3.30
C PRO A 23 -5.99 -12.48 4.79
N THR A 24 -5.42 -13.63 5.14
CA THR A 24 -5.22 -14.00 6.55
C THR A 24 -4.13 -13.15 7.18
N ASP A 25 -4.15 -13.00 8.49
CA ASP A 25 -3.12 -12.27 9.24
C ASP A 25 -1.72 -12.81 8.96
N GLU A 26 -1.58 -14.12 8.87
CA GLU A 26 -0.31 -14.77 8.56
C GLU A 26 0.21 -14.38 7.17
N LEU A 27 -0.69 -14.32 6.17
CA LEU A 27 -0.34 -13.95 4.83
C LEU A 27 0.07 -12.47 4.74
N ILE A 28 -0.67 -11.58 5.40
CA ILE A 28 -0.32 -10.14 5.49
C ILE A 28 1.03 -9.96 6.18
N LYS A 29 1.23 -10.61 7.31
CA LYS A 29 2.49 -10.55 8.06
C LYS A 29 3.68 -11.00 7.21
N LYS A 30 3.55 -12.13 6.53
CA LYS A 30 4.57 -12.66 5.64
C LYS A 30 4.86 -11.73 4.46
N THR A 31 3.81 -11.14 3.89
CA THR A 31 3.93 -10.13 2.84
C THR A 31 4.78 -8.95 3.30
N LEU A 32 4.44 -8.35 4.44
CA LEU A 32 5.18 -7.22 5.00
C LEU A 32 6.64 -7.58 5.34
N MET A 33 6.91 -8.79 5.82
CA MET A 33 8.28 -9.26 6.09
C MET A 33 9.12 -9.46 4.83
N SER A 34 8.52 -9.84 3.72
CA SER A 34 9.22 -10.19 2.48
C SER A 34 9.36 -9.04 1.48
N THR A 35 8.77 -7.89 1.77
CA THR A 35 8.76 -6.70 0.90
C THR A 35 9.57 -5.56 1.52
N LYS A 36 10.07 -4.65 0.68
CA LYS A 36 10.91 -3.52 1.12
C LYS A 36 10.56 -2.19 0.46
N THR A 37 10.03 -2.23 -0.75
CA THR A 37 9.77 -1.03 -1.56
C THR A 37 8.27 -0.83 -1.72
N ILE A 38 7.78 0.33 -1.31
CA ILE A 38 6.37 0.74 -1.41
C ILE A 38 6.28 1.94 -2.35
N ALA A 39 5.51 1.83 -3.42
CA ALA A 39 5.05 2.97 -4.19
C ALA A 39 3.70 3.42 -3.62
N MET A 40 3.66 4.59 -3.01
CA MET A 40 2.47 5.10 -2.33
C MET A 40 1.74 6.11 -3.22
N VAL A 41 0.60 5.71 -3.77
CA VAL A 41 -0.18 6.50 -4.74
C VAL A 41 -1.20 7.39 -4.04
N GLY A 42 -1.15 8.68 -4.33
CA GLY A 42 -2.05 9.68 -3.74
C GLY A 42 -1.47 10.37 -2.51
N VAL A 43 -0.14 10.39 -2.36
CA VAL A 43 0.53 11.16 -1.31
C VAL A 43 0.40 12.65 -1.64
N SER A 44 -0.04 13.43 -0.66
CA SER A 44 -0.14 14.87 -0.78
C SER A 44 1.14 15.56 -0.29
N SER A 45 1.52 16.65 -0.97
CA SER A 45 2.65 17.45 -0.51
C SER A 45 2.36 18.19 0.77
N ILE A 46 3.41 18.48 1.55
CA ILE A 46 3.33 19.27 2.78
C ILE A 46 2.86 20.69 2.49
N LYS A 47 3.23 21.27 1.34
CA LYS A 47 2.81 22.62 0.93
C LYS A 47 1.29 22.75 0.81
N LYS A 48 0.61 21.71 0.31
CA LYS A 48 -0.86 21.67 0.25
C LYS A 48 -1.52 21.52 1.62
N GLU A 49 -0.86 20.90 2.58
CA GLU A 49 -1.34 20.83 3.97
C GLU A 49 -1.44 22.22 4.61
N ILE A 50 -0.44 23.06 4.38
CA ILE A 50 -0.39 24.42 4.92
C ILE A 50 -1.47 25.30 4.29
N SER A 51 -1.70 25.19 2.99
CA SER A 51 -2.65 26.04 2.25
C SER A 51 -4.12 25.72 2.47
N THR A 52 -4.46 24.50 2.88
CA THR A 52 -5.85 24.05 3.00
C THR A 52 -6.36 23.90 4.42
N ASN A 53 -5.57 24.30 5.45
CA ASN A 53 -5.87 24.07 6.88
C ASN A 53 -6.20 22.63 7.27
N ILE A 54 -5.97 21.65 6.40
CA ILE A 54 -6.14 20.23 6.69
C ILE A 54 -4.89 19.74 7.43
N LYS A 55 -4.96 19.73 8.75
CA LYS A 55 -3.83 19.46 9.65
C LYS A 55 -3.27 18.04 9.62
N ARG A 56 -3.92 17.07 8.96
CA ARG A 56 -3.45 15.66 8.89
C ARG A 56 -3.90 14.99 7.61
N ARG A 57 -2.94 14.54 6.82
CA ARG A 57 -3.22 13.70 5.65
C ARG A 57 -2.77 12.27 5.95
N PRO A 58 -3.67 11.29 5.94
CA PRO A 58 -3.34 9.90 6.27
C PRO A 58 -2.14 9.35 5.51
N SER A 59 -2.00 9.70 4.21
CA SER A 59 -0.91 9.21 3.37
C SER A 59 0.47 9.66 3.85
N THR A 60 0.66 10.91 4.27
CA THR A 60 1.96 11.40 4.75
C THR A 60 2.34 10.78 6.10
N ILE A 61 1.36 10.58 6.98
CA ILE A 61 1.57 9.91 8.27
C ILE A 61 1.96 8.44 8.05
N VAL A 62 1.25 7.73 7.19
CA VAL A 62 1.53 6.32 6.88
C VAL A 62 2.89 6.20 6.20
N MET A 63 3.21 7.09 5.26
CA MET A 63 4.50 7.12 4.58
C MET A 63 5.65 7.22 5.58
N LYS A 64 5.64 8.24 6.45
CA LYS A 64 6.68 8.44 7.47
C LYS A 64 6.82 7.22 8.37
N TYR A 65 5.70 6.68 8.83
CA TYR A 65 5.69 5.50 9.69
C TYR A 65 6.36 4.30 9.00
N MET A 66 6.01 4.00 7.77
CA MET A 66 6.62 2.86 7.06
C MET A 66 8.12 3.08 6.80
N GLN A 67 8.56 4.31 6.55
CA GLN A 67 9.99 4.65 6.45
C GLN A 67 10.74 4.39 7.76
N GLU A 68 10.17 4.75 8.91
CA GLU A 68 10.75 4.49 10.24
C GLU A 68 10.94 3.00 10.52
N PHE A 69 10.10 2.14 9.92
CA PHE A 69 10.23 0.69 9.99
C PHE A 69 11.04 0.06 8.84
N GLY A 70 11.83 0.88 8.13
CA GLY A 70 12.84 0.43 7.18
C GLY A 70 12.33 0.13 5.77
N TYR A 71 11.16 0.61 5.40
CA TYR A 71 10.68 0.55 4.01
C TYR A 71 11.21 1.74 3.20
N LYS A 72 11.61 1.47 1.95
CA LYS A 72 11.77 2.53 0.95
C LYS A 72 10.37 2.89 0.44
N VAL A 73 9.90 4.10 0.74
CA VAL A 73 8.57 4.56 0.30
C VAL A 73 8.73 5.66 -0.74
N ILE A 74 8.18 5.44 -1.93
CA ILE A 74 8.25 6.37 -3.05
C ILE A 74 6.87 7.00 -3.23
N PRO A 75 6.72 8.31 -3.01
CA PRO A 75 5.45 9.00 -3.16
C PRO A 75 5.12 9.23 -4.63
N VAL A 76 3.87 8.91 -5.02
CA VAL A 76 3.36 9.06 -6.38
C VAL A 76 2.14 9.97 -6.36
N ASN A 77 2.20 11.09 -7.08
CA ASN A 77 1.07 11.99 -7.25
C ASN A 77 1.28 12.91 -8.46
N PRO A 78 0.47 12.80 -9.53
CA PRO A 78 0.63 13.63 -10.72
C PRO A 78 0.43 15.13 -10.49
N PHE A 79 -0.23 15.51 -9.39
CA PHE A 79 -0.54 16.91 -9.07
C PHE A 79 0.51 17.59 -8.18
N SER A 80 1.59 16.89 -7.83
CA SER A 80 2.62 17.39 -6.91
C SER A 80 4.02 16.90 -7.32
N VAL A 81 4.24 16.66 -8.59
CA VAL A 81 5.52 16.17 -9.13
C VAL A 81 6.66 17.13 -8.78
N GLY A 82 7.77 16.58 -8.32
CA GLY A 82 8.98 17.36 -7.97
C GLY A 82 8.93 18.00 -6.57
N GLU A 83 7.82 17.89 -5.85
CA GLU A 83 7.76 18.33 -4.45
C GLU A 83 8.33 17.23 -3.53
N ASP A 84 8.93 17.64 -2.41
CA ASP A 84 9.48 16.71 -1.43
C ASP A 84 8.50 16.43 -0.30
N VAL A 85 8.44 15.15 0.10
CA VAL A 85 7.73 14.71 1.29
C VAL A 85 8.58 13.67 2.04
N HIS A 86 8.88 13.94 3.29
CA HIS A 86 9.70 13.07 4.16
C HIS A 86 11.02 12.61 3.50
N GLY A 87 11.70 13.51 2.79
CA GLY A 87 13.00 13.24 2.15
C GLY A 87 12.91 12.48 0.81
N GLU A 88 11.71 12.29 0.27
CA GLU A 88 11.50 11.67 -1.03
C GLU A 88 10.80 12.62 -1.99
N THR A 89 11.28 12.70 -3.23
CA THR A 89 10.67 13.51 -4.27
C THR A 89 9.46 12.80 -4.87
N ILE A 90 8.34 13.50 -4.98
CA ILE A 90 7.10 12.96 -5.56
C ILE A 90 7.28 12.76 -7.07
N VAL A 91 7.00 11.56 -7.55
CA VAL A 91 6.94 11.22 -8.98
C VAL A 91 5.51 11.25 -9.50
N GLY A 92 5.34 11.44 -10.82
CA GLY A 92 4.02 11.62 -11.42
C GLY A 92 3.21 10.33 -11.55
N LYS A 93 3.86 9.23 -11.87
CA LYS A 93 3.23 7.93 -12.15
C LYS A 93 4.15 6.77 -11.76
N LEU A 94 3.59 5.58 -11.63
CA LEU A 94 4.33 4.38 -11.22
C LEU A 94 5.48 4.05 -12.18
N SER A 95 5.33 4.28 -13.49
CA SER A 95 6.38 4.03 -14.50
C SER A 95 7.59 4.96 -14.39
N ASP A 96 7.52 6.05 -13.63
CA ASP A 96 8.64 6.96 -13.41
C ASP A 96 9.62 6.42 -12.36
N ILE A 97 9.20 5.42 -11.57
CA ILE A 97 10.00 4.76 -10.55
C ILE A 97 11.07 3.89 -11.22
N LYS A 98 12.34 4.08 -10.87
CA LYS A 98 13.49 3.41 -11.51
C LYS A 98 13.98 2.16 -10.77
N ILE A 99 13.36 1.82 -9.64
CA ILE A 99 13.69 0.64 -8.85
C ILE A 99 12.51 -0.33 -8.79
N PRO A 100 12.73 -1.62 -8.52
CA PRO A 100 11.64 -2.58 -8.38
C PRO A 100 10.67 -2.17 -7.27
N VAL A 101 9.38 -2.23 -7.55
CA VAL A 101 8.30 -1.95 -6.60
C VAL A 101 7.73 -3.27 -6.08
N ASP A 102 7.73 -3.44 -4.76
CA ASP A 102 7.12 -4.62 -4.15
C ASP A 102 5.63 -4.41 -3.90
N ILE A 103 5.26 -3.27 -3.29
CA ILE A 103 3.89 -2.93 -2.92
C ILE A 103 3.47 -1.65 -3.63
N VAL A 104 2.32 -1.66 -4.28
CA VAL A 104 1.61 -0.45 -4.68
C VAL A 104 0.51 -0.20 -3.65
N ASP A 105 0.71 0.83 -2.82
CA ASP A 105 -0.20 1.23 -1.73
C ASP A 105 -1.02 2.45 -2.14
N VAL A 106 -2.36 2.36 -2.09
CA VAL A 106 -3.26 3.30 -2.76
C VAL A 106 -4.11 4.09 -1.77
N PHE A 107 -3.99 5.42 -1.85
CA PHE A 107 -4.78 6.44 -1.14
C PHE A 107 -5.72 7.23 -2.08
N ARG A 108 -6.17 6.60 -3.16
CA ARG A 108 -7.10 7.23 -4.11
C ARG A 108 -8.49 6.63 -3.98
N PRO A 109 -9.55 7.37 -4.37
CA PRO A 109 -10.92 6.86 -4.35
C PRO A 109 -11.06 5.52 -5.11
N SER A 110 -11.96 4.65 -4.64
CA SER A 110 -12.17 3.31 -5.20
C SER A 110 -12.37 3.30 -6.72
N LYS A 111 -13.03 4.32 -7.27
CA LYS A 111 -13.30 4.45 -8.71
C LYS A 111 -12.03 4.61 -9.58
N GLU A 112 -10.94 5.10 -8.99
CA GLU A 112 -9.67 5.32 -9.69
C GLU A 112 -8.75 4.09 -9.64
N THR A 113 -9.06 3.12 -8.78
CA THR A 113 -8.18 1.98 -8.51
C THR A 113 -8.01 1.00 -9.67
N PRO A 114 -8.96 0.80 -10.62
CA PRO A 114 -8.73 -0.05 -11.79
C PRO A 114 -7.57 0.45 -12.67
N GLU A 115 -7.50 1.76 -12.95
CA GLU A 115 -6.41 2.35 -13.72
C GLU A 115 -5.05 2.20 -13.00
N ILE A 116 -5.04 2.41 -11.68
CA ILE A 116 -3.85 2.23 -10.85
C ILE A 116 -3.44 0.74 -10.83
N ALA A 117 -4.40 -0.17 -10.83
CA ALA A 117 -4.15 -1.62 -10.90
C ALA A 117 -3.43 -2.01 -12.20
N GLU A 118 -3.85 -1.44 -13.34
CA GLU A 118 -3.16 -1.64 -14.62
C GLU A 118 -1.71 -1.12 -14.58
N GLN A 119 -1.49 0.04 -13.96
CA GLN A 119 -0.14 0.57 -13.78
C GLN A 119 0.70 -0.33 -12.86
N ALA A 120 0.12 -0.86 -11.77
CA ALA A 120 0.79 -1.80 -10.87
C ALA A 120 1.22 -3.09 -11.59
N VAL A 121 0.38 -3.59 -12.50
CA VAL A 121 0.72 -4.73 -13.38
C VAL A 121 1.91 -4.39 -14.26
N LYS A 122 1.91 -3.23 -14.91
CA LYS A 122 2.99 -2.81 -15.84
C LYS A 122 4.35 -2.68 -15.14
N VAL A 123 4.39 -2.21 -13.90
CA VAL A 123 5.64 -2.09 -13.12
C VAL A 123 6.04 -3.39 -12.42
N GLY A 124 5.25 -4.44 -12.54
CA GLY A 124 5.55 -5.75 -11.98
C GLY A 124 5.45 -5.81 -10.45
N ALA A 125 4.55 -5.05 -9.86
CA ALA A 125 4.32 -5.09 -8.43
C ALA A 125 3.94 -6.49 -7.94
N LYS A 126 4.31 -6.83 -6.71
CA LYS A 126 3.96 -8.13 -6.09
C LYS A 126 2.64 -8.05 -5.34
N VAL A 127 2.34 -6.86 -4.80
CA VAL A 127 1.18 -6.60 -3.94
C VAL A 127 0.49 -5.32 -4.38
N PHE A 128 -0.83 -5.36 -4.45
CA PHE A 128 -1.68 -4.21 -4.65
C PHE A 128 -2.52 -4.00 -3.40
N TRP A 129 -2.25 -2.90 -2.69
CA TRP A 129 -2.81 -2.63 -1.38
C TRP A 129 -3.71 -1.42 -1.42
N LEU A 130 -4.98 -1.60 -1.08
CA LEU A 130 -5.96 -0.52 -0.97
C LEU A 130 -6.21 -0.20 0.50
N GLN A 131 -6.01 1.05 0.86
CA GLN A 131 -6.14 1.54 2.22
C GLN A 131 -7.55 1.40 2.80
N TYR A 132 -7.71 1.67 4.09
CA TYR A 132 -9.00 1.59 4.77
C TYR A 132 -10.08 2.39 4.05
N GLY A 133 -11.25 1.78 3.84
CA GLY A 133 -12.37 2.35 3.09
C GLY A 133 -12.26 2.26 1.56
N ILE A 134 -11.15 1.69 1.03
CA ILE A 134 -10.94 1.58 -0.43
C ILE A 134 -11.01 0.11 -0.83
N GLN A 135 -11.90 -0.20 -1.77
CA GLN A 135 -12.05 -1.52 -2.39
C GLN A 135 -12.65 -1.40 -3.78
N ASN A 136 -12.31 -2.33 -4.69
CA ASN A 136 -12.83 -2.35 -6.05
C ASN A 136 -12.64 -3.73 -6.67
N ASP A 137 -13.72 -4.34 -7.14
CA ASP A 137 -13.69 -5.71 -7.68
C ASP A 137 -13.03 -5.79 -9.05
N ASP A 138 -13.12 -4.74 -9.87
CA ASP A 138 -12.46 -4.73 -11.18
C ASP A 138 -10.94 -4.58 -11.02
N ALA A 139 -10.49 -3.70 -10.13
CA ALA A 139 -9.07 -3.62 -9.75
C ALA A 139 -8.57 -4.97 -9.23
N LYS A 140 -9.35 -5.66 -8.39
CA LYS A 140 -9.04 -7.00 -7.89
C LYS A 140 -8.84 -8.00 -9.02
N LYS A 141 -9.80 -8.09 -9.96
CA LYS A 141 -9.71 -8.99 -11.13
C LYS A 141 -8.46 -8.72 -11.98
N ILE A 142 -8.15 -7.43 -12.22
CA ILE A 142 -6.97 -7.01 -13.00
C ILE A 142 -5.70 -7.57 -12.36
N VAL A 143 -5.47 -7.29 -11.08
CA VAL A 143 -4.21 -7.67 -10.42
C VAL A 143 -4.11 -9.17 -10.15
N GLU A 144 -5.19 -9.82 -9.75
CA GLU A 144 -5.20 -11.27 -9.50
C GLU A 144 -4.98 -12.08 -10.79
N SER A 145 -5.46 -11.59 -11.95
CA SER A 145 -5.19 -12.22 -13.26
C SER A 145 -3.70 -12.30 -13.58
N LYS A 146 -2.90 -11.41 -13.01
CA LYS A 146 -1.44 -11.35 -13.14
C LYS A 146 -0.70 -11.88 -11.91
N LYS A 147 -1.40 -12.56 -11.00
CA LYS A 147 -0.85 -13.16 -9.76
C LYS A 147 -0.25 -12.12 -8.81
N ILE A 148 -0.73 -10.91 -8.85
CA ILE A 148 -0.44 -9.87 -7.87
C ILE A 148 -1.38 -10.08 -6.68
N PHE A 149 -0.82 -10.05 -5.47
CA PHE A 149 -1.61 -10.24 -4.25
C PHE A 149 -2.44 -9.00 -3.95
N TYR A 150 -3.76 -9.19 -3.81
CA TYR A 150 -4.71 -8.11 -3.54
C TYR A 150 -5.05 -8.01 -2.06
N ILE A 151 -4.88 -6.84 -1.48
CA ILE A 151 -5.32 -6.49 -0.13
C ILE A 151 -6.16 -5.23 -0.23
N SER A 152 -7.32 -5.19 0.41
CA SER A 152 -8.21 -4.02 0.39
C SER A 152 -8.80 -3.73 1.75
N ASN A 153 -9.26 -2.48 1.92
CA ASN A 153 -9.90 -1.99 3.14
C ASN A 153 -9.06 -2.22 4.40
N LYS A 154 -7.74 -2.03 4.30
CA LYS A 154 -6.80 -2.19 5.40
C LYS A 154 -5.73 -1.10 5.38
N CYS A 155 -5.51 -0.43 6.51
CA CYS A 155 -4.40 0.52 6.62
C CYS A 155 -3.09 -0.23 6.87
N ILE A 156 -2.13 -0.12 5.95
CA ILE A 156 -0.83 -0.82 6.03
C ILE A 156 -0.09 -0.54 7.34
N LYS A 157 -0.13 0.71 7.83
CA LYS A 157 0.43 1.09 9.14
C LYS A 157 -0.25 0.33 10.28
N GLN A 158 -1.59 0.28 10.30
CA GLN A 158 -2.33 -0.40 11.36
C GLN A 158 -2.10 -1.91 11.35
N GLU A 159 -2.04 -2.50 10.17
CA GLU A 159 -1.72 -3.93 10.01
C GLU A 159 -0.28 -4.22 10.51
N TYR A 160 0.68 -3.34 10.20
CA TYR A 160 2.03 -3.48 10.72
C TYR A 160 2.06 -3.40 12.27
N GLN A 161 1.40 -2.39 12.85
CA GLN A 161 1.31 -2.23 14.30
C GLN A 161 0.67 -3.44 14.98
N ARG A 162 -0.44 -3.91 14.44
CA ARG A 162 -1.19 -5.03 15.00
C ARG A 162 -0.42 -6.35 14.93
N LEU A 163 0.24 -6.62 13.81
CA LEU A 163 0.89 -7.91 13.56
C LEU A 163 2.31 -8.01 14.13
N PHE A 164 3.04 -6.90 14.24
CA PHE A 164 4.43 -6.91 14.68
C PHE A 164 4.64 -6.33 16.09
N LEU A 165 3.91 -5.27 16.43
CA LEU A 165 4.10 -4.59 17.70
C LEU A 165 3.06 -5.03 18.74
N LYS A 166 2.09 -5.87 18.35
CA LYS A 166 0.96 -6.30 19.20
C LYS A 166 0.19 -5.12 19.82
N VAL A 167 0.30 -3.94 19.23
CA VAL A 167 -0.48 -2.78 19.61
C VAL A 167 -1.82 -2.89 18.91
N SER A 168 -2.88 -3.04 19.68
CA SER A 168 -4.23 -2.90 19.13
C SER A 168 -4.34 -1.52 18.50
N PRO A 169 -4.98 -1.35 17.32
CA PRO A 169 -5.30 -0.04 16.80
C PRO A 169 -6.35 0.57 17.74
N VAL A 170 -5.87 1.15 18.83
CA VAL A 170 -6.71 1.86 19.77
C VAL A 170 -7.03 3.19 19.11
N PHE A 171 -8.26 3.33 18.60
CA PHE A 171 -8.89 4.64 18.75
C PHE A 171 -8.82 4.96 20.23
N PRO A 172 -8.20 6.08 20.66
CA PRO A 172 -8.29 6.46 22.06
C PRO A 172 -9.77 6.51 22.37
N ALA A 173 -10.23 5.62 23.24
CA ALA A 173 -11.56 5.71 23.78
C ALA A 173 -11.67 7.11 24.36
N LEU A 174 -12.59 7.92 23.81
CA LEU A 174 -12.91 9.20 24.39
C LEU A 174 -13.30 8.87 25.84
N LYS A 175 -12.43 9.22 26.79
CA LYS A 175 -12.80 9.19 28.20
C LYS A 175 -13.95 10.16 28.31
N ASN A 176 -15.14 9.64 28.49
CA ASN A 176 -16.28 10.42 28.91
C ASN A 176 -15.93 11.00 30.28
N THR A 177 -15.62 12.28 30.30
CA THR A 177 -15.63 13.10 31.51
C THR A 177 -17.00 13.72 31.71
#